data_dc3dbd91f1b5902666742598a2050795
#
_entry.id   dc3dbd91f1b5902666742598a2050795
#
_cell.length_a   1.000
_cell.length_b   1.000
_cell.length_c   1.000
_cell.angle_alpha   90.00
_cell.angle_beta   90.00
_cell.angle_gamma   90.00
#
_symmetry.space_group_name_H-M   'P 1'
#
loop_
_entity.id
_entity.type
_entity.pdbx_description
1 polymer ?
#
loop_
_entity_poly.entity_id
_entity_poly.type
_entity_poly.pdbx_seq_one_letter_code
_entity_poly.pdbx_strand_id
1 'polypeptide(L)'
;SYLVANKDKVKAASIEGVQPSLEGIQDYSYPIARPLFFYVKKAHIGVVPGIQEYLKEFTSKKSMGNRGYLAKIGLVPLASDKYKVIKTKKLQSLLKKMVSLILYQ
;
A
#
# COMPACT_ATOMS: atom_id res chain seq x y z
N SER A 1 6.25 -1.76 -10.11
CA SER A 1 6.20 -0.32 -10.47
C SER A 1 7.03 -0.01 -11.71
N TYR A 2 8.28 -0.44 -11.75
CA TYR A 2 9.20 -0.20 -12.88
C TYR A 2 8.65 -0.72 -14.22
N LEU A 3 8.04 -1.91 -14.21
CA LEU A 3 7.43 -2.51 -15.40
C LEU A 3 6.33 -1.62 -16.01
N VAL A 4 5.49 -0.99 -15.19
CA VAL A 4 4.40 -0.14 -15.68
C VAL A 4 4.91 1.10 -16.37
N ALA A 5 5.98 1.69 -15.85
CA ALA A 5 6.61 2.88 -16.42
C ALA A 5 7.50 2.60 -17.64
N ASN A 6 7.90 1.35 -17.86
CA ASN A 6 8.90 0.97 -18.87
C ASN A 6 8.44 -0.24 -19.72
N LYS A 7 7.16 -0.34 -20.02
CA LYS A 7 6.58 -1.45 -20.79
C LYS A 7 7.20 -1.64 -22.18
N ASP A 8 7.72 -0.58 -22.75
CA ASP A 8 8.41 -0.54 -24.05
C ASP A 8 9.84 -1.07 -23.98
N LYS A 9 10.45 -1.07 -22.80
CA LYS A 9 11.88 -1.40 -22.61
C LYS A 9 12.13 -2.71 -21.88
N VAL A 10 11.13 -3.20 -21.13
CA VAL A 10 11.28 -4.41 -20.31
C VAL A 10 10.10 -5.35 -20.51
N LYS A 11 10.38 -6.65 -20.42
CA LYS A 11 9.35 -7.69 -20.42
C LYS A 11 9.17 -8.24 -19.01
N ALA A 12 7.92 -8.52 -18.66
CA ALA A 12 7.61 -9.24 -17.45
C ALA A 12 7.95 -10.74 -17.62
N ALA A 13 8.60 -11.31 -16.63
CA ALA A 13 8.79 -12.75 -16.55
C ALA A 13 7.65 -13.40 -15.75
N SER A 14 7.16 -14.54 -16.24
CA SER A 14 6.31 -15.40 -15.42
C SER A 14 7.17 -16.16 -14.42
N ILE A 15 6.65 -16.36 -13.23
CA ILE A 15 7.28 -17.17 -12.18
C ILE A 15 6.31 -18.26 -11.79
N GLU A 16 6.76 -19.51 -11.88
CA GLU A 16 5.90 -20.68 -11.67
C GLU A 16 4.64 -20.67 -12.55
N GLY A 17 4.77 -20.16 -13.77
CA GLY A 17 3.64 -20.05 -14.72
C GLY A 17 2.72 -18.85 -14.48
N VAL A 18 2.91 -18.08 -13.40
CA VAL A 18 2.08 -16.92 -13.08
C VAL A 18 2.69 -15.64 -13.64
N GLN A 19 1.89 -14.87 -14.38
CA GLN A 19 2.28 -13.56 -14.90
C GLN A 19 2.05 -12.47 -13.84
N PRO A 20 2.90 -11.43 -13.78
CA PRO A 20 2.68 -10.31 -12.87
C PRO A 20 1.50 -9.46 -13.33
N SER A 21 0.34 -9.74 -12.76
CA SER A 21 -0.89 -8.96 -12.94
C SER A 21 -1.19 -8.12 -11.69
N LEU A 22 -2.04 -7.11 -11.85
CA LEU A 22 -2.50 -6.31 -10.71
C LEU A 22 -3.19 -7.19 -9.66
N GLU A 23 -4.06 -8.09 -10.11
CA GLU A 23 -4.81 -9.01 -9.26
C GLU A 23 -3.87 -10.01 -8.58
N GLY A 24 -2.96 -10.64 -9.35
CA GLY A 24 -2.00 -11.59 -8.82
C GLY A 24 -1.04 -11.00 -7.79
N ILE A 25 -0.78 -9.69 -7.84
CA ILE A 25 0.00 -8.99 -6.81
C ILE A 25 -0.87 -8.71 -5.58
N GLN A 26 -2.14 -8.33 -5.78
CA GLN A 26 -3.06 -8.00 -4.68
C GLN A 26 -3.49 -9.22 -3.84
N ASP A 27 -3.61 -10.38 -4.46
CA ASP A 27 -4.01 -11.64 -3.82
C ASP A 27 -2.82 -12.55 -3.45
N TYR A 28 -1.58 -12.15 -3.82
CA TYR A 28 -0.35 -12.92 -3.63
C TYR A 28 -0.23 -14.19 -4.47
N SER A 29 -1.02 -14.37 -5.52
CA SER A 29 -0.85 -15.47 -6.44
C SER A 29 0.44 -15.36 -7.26
N TYR A 30 0.96 -14.14 -7.45
CA TYR A 30 2.30 -13.93 -8.01
C TYR A 30 3.35 -14.13 -6.90
N PRO A 31 4.26 -15.14 -7.01
CA PRO A 31 5.06 -15.64 -5.88
C PRO A 31 6.02 -14.64 -5.24
N ILE A 32 6.45 -13.63 -6.00
CA ILE A 32 7.37 -12.60 -5.49
C ILE A 32 6.66 -11.30 -5.09
N ALA A 33 5.32 -11.27 -5.09
CA ALA A 33 4.58 -10.13 -4.58
C ALA A 33 4.85 -9.95 -3.09
N ARG A 34 5.16 -8.71 -2.67
CA ARG A 34 5.47 -8.38 -1.27
C ARG A 34 4.73 -7.15 -0.82
N PRO A 35 4.19 -7.15 0.40
CA PRO A 35 3.59 -5.96 0.98
C PRO A 35 4.69 -4.97 1.39
N LEU A 36 4.40 -3.69 1.21
CA LEU A 36 5.14 -2.60 1.85
C LEU A 36 4.46 -2.24 3.17
N PHE A 37 5.25 -2.18 4.23
CA PHE A 37 4.78 -1.82 5.56
C PHE A 37 5.23 -0.41 5.92
N PHE A 38 4.32 0.38 6.42
CA PHE A 38 4.60 1.67 7.01
C PHE A 38 4.43 1.59 8.53
N TYR A 39 5.48 1.90 9.27
CA TYR A 39 5.50 1.81 10.73
C TYR A 39 5.49 3.19 11.36
N VAL A 40 4.63 3.37 12.36
CA VAL A 40 4.58 4.60 13.15
C VAL A 40 4.73 4.26 14.62
N LYS A 41 5.66 4.94 15.28
CA LYS A 41 5.85 4.78 16.73
C LYS A 41 4.69 5.44 17.46
N LYS A 42 3.87 4.64 18.14
CA LYS A 42 2.67 5.10 18.83
C LYS A 42 2.95 6.20 19.85
N ALA A 43 4.05 6.09 20.59
CA ALA A 43 4.45 7.09 21.60
C ALA A 43 4.72 8.48 21.01
N HIS A 44 4.92 8.60 19.71
CA HIS A 44 5.14 9.88 19.03
C HIS A 44 3.85 10.52 18.53
N ILE A 45 2.74 9.77 18.51
CA ILE A 45 1.45 10.29 18.05
C ILE A 45 0.91 11.25 19.12
N GLY A 46 0.67 12.50 18.73
CA GLY A 46 0.24 13.56 19.65
C GLY A 46 1.39 14.29 20.36
N VAL A 47 2.61 13.77 20.28
CA VAL A 47 3.82 14.41 20.82
C VAL A 47 4.62 15.09 19.72
N VAL A 48 4.84 14.38 18.62
CA VAL A 48 5.54 14.94 17.44
C VAL A 48 4.51 15.58 16.51
N PRO A 49 4.64 16.88 16.23
CA PRO A 49 3.74 17.59 15.31
C PRO A 49 3.74 16.94 13.91
N GLY A 50 2.57 16.94 13.25
CA GLY A 50 2.43 16.50 11.85
C GLY A 50 2.27 15.00 11.65
N ILE A 51 2.53 14.14 12.64
CA ILE A 51 2.39 12.69 12.46
C ILE A 51 0.94 12.30 12.17
N GLN A 52 -0.02 12.89 12.86
CA GLN A 52 -1.43 12.56 12.66
C GLN A 52 -1.93 13.03 11.29
N GLU A 53 -1.56 14.22 10.88
CA GLU A 53 -1.88 14.81 9.59
C GLU A 53 -1.24 14.00 8.46
N TYR A 54 0.01 13.62 8.60
CA TYR A 54 0.71 12.75 7.66
C TYR A 54 0.00 11.39 7.51
N LEU A 55 -0.35 10.76 8.62
CA LEU A 55 -1.08 9.50 8.60
C LEU A 55 -2.45 9.63 7.94
N LYS A 56 -3.17 10.72 8.19
CA LYS A 56 -4.47 11.02 7.59
C LYS A 56 -4.34 11.18 6.07
N GLU A 57 -3.36 11.96 5.62
CA GLU A 57 -3.10 12.14 4.19
C GLU A 57 -2.64 10.83 3.54
N PHE A 58 -1.65 10.15 4.14
CA PHE A 58 -1.11 8.91 3.60
C PHE A 58 -2.17 7.84 3.39
N THR A 59 -3.17 7.76 4.27
CA THR A 59 -4.27 6.78 4.17
C THR A 59 -5.52 7.32 3.48
N SER A 60 -5.45 8.51 2.92
CA SER A 60 -6.54 9.07 2.14
C SER A 60 -6.73 8.33 0.81
N LYS A 61 -7.93 8.45 0.22
CA LYS A 61 -8.15 7.94 -1.15
C LYS A 61 -7.28 8.65 -2.18
N LYS A 62 -6.90 9.91 -1.91
CA LYS A 62 -6.03 10.72 -2.76
C LYS A 62 -4.62 10.14 -2.82
N SER A 63 -4.16 9.55 -1.72
CA SER A 63 -2.84 8.89 -1.62
C SER A 63 -2.92 7.42 -2.02
N MET A 64 -3.61 6.60 -1.22
CA MET A 64 -3.60 5.14 -1.32
C MET A 64 -4.70 4.53 -2.18
N GLY A 65 -5.65 5.35 -2.68
CA GLY A 65 -6.73 4.84 -3.52
C GLY A 65 -6.23 4.34 -4.89
N ASN A 66 -7.07 3.58 -5.60
CA ASN A 66 -6.72 3.02 -6.91
C ASN A 66 -6.28 4.07 -7.95
N ARG A 67 -6.72 5.33 -7.78
CA ARG A 67 -6.32 6.47 -8.62
C ARG A 67 -5.48 7.47 -7.83
N GLY A 68 -4.96 7.08 -6.67
CA GLY A 68 -4.13 7.94 -5.82
C GLY A 68 -2.74 8.18 -6.41
N TYR A 69 -2.04 9.17 -5.88
CA TYR A 69 -0.71 9.51 -6.39
C TYR A 69 0.32 8.41 -6.14
N LEU A 70 0.14 7.55 -5.12
CA LEU A 70 1.01 6.39 -4.91
C LEU A 70 0.86 5.34 -6.01
N ALA A 71 -0.37 5.12 -6.50
CA ALA A 71 -0.59 4.26 -7.65
C ALA A 71 0.03 4.84 -8.94
N LYS A 72 -0.01 6.16 -9.10
CA LYS A 72 0.60 6.84 -10.26
C LYS A 72 2.12 6.67 -10.32
N ILE A 73 2.79 6.60 -9.18
CA ILE A 73 4.24 6.33 -9.11
C ILE A 73 4.57 4.84 -9.13
N GLY A 74 3.57 3.98 -9.34
CA GLY A 74 3.72 2.56 -9.60
C GLY A 74 3.54 1.64 -8.40
N LEU A 75 3.09 2.13 -7.25
CA LEU A 75 2.69 1.25 -6.15
C LEU A 75 1.35 0.58 -6.48
N VAL A 76 1.25 -0.71 -6.19
CA VAL A 76 0.01 -1.44 -6.36
C VAL A 76 -0.91 -1.14 -5.18
N PRO A 77 -2.10 -0.55 -5.40
CA PRO A 77 -3.03 -0.24 -4.33
C PRO A 77 -3.61 -1.50 -3.70
N LEU A 78 -4.00 -1.41 -2.45
CA LEU A 78 -4.70 -2.48 -1.75
C LEU A 78 -6.05 -2.79 -2.40
N ALA A 79 -6.46 -4.05 -2.36
CA ALA A 79 -7.82 -4.43 -2.69
C ALA A 79 -8.83 -3.64 -1.82
N SER A 80 -9.98 -3.32 -2.40
CA SER A 80 -10.95 -2.38 -1.79
C SER A 80 -11.45 -2.80 -0.41
N ASP A 81 -11.60 -4.10 -0.18
CA ASP A 81 -11.97 -4.69 1.11
C ASP A 81 -10.87 -4.47 2.15
N LYS A 82 -9.62 -4.77 1.82
CA LYS A 82 -8.45 -4.57 2.68
C LYS A 82 -8.25 -3.07 3.00
N TYR A 83 -8.42 -2.20 2.01
CA TYR A 83 -8.35 -0.77 2.21
C TYR A 83 -9.42 -0.26 3.19
N LYS A 84 -10.68 -0.74 3.07
CA LYS A 84 -11.75 -0.39 4.01
C LYS A 84 -11.43 -0.82 5.44
N VAL A 85 -10.93 -2.04 5.63
CA VAL A 85 -10.52 -2.56 6.95
C VAL A 85 -9.43 -1.69 7.58
N ILE A 86 -8.40 -1.32 6.81
CA ILE A 86 -7.32 -0.46 7.31
C ILE A 86 -7.87 0.92 7.70
N LYS A 87 -8.73 1.51 6.88
CA LYS A 87 -9.34 2.82 7.16
C LYS A 87 -10.20 2.80 8.42
N THR A 88 -10.98 1.73 8.64
CA THR A 88 -11.87 1.60 9.79
C THR A 88 -11.10 1.24 11.07
N LYS A 89 -10.19 0.28 11.02
CA LYS A 89 -9.32 -0.09 12.15
C LYS A 89 -8.42 1.06 12.59
N LYS A 90 -8.05 1.95 11.69
CA LYS A 90 -7.11 3.03 11.95
C LYS A 90 -7.67 4.15 12.81
N LEU A 91 -8.94 4.50 12.69
CA LEU A 91 -9.56 5.49 13.58
C LEU A 91 -9.66 4.98 15.03
N GLN A 92 -9.82 3.65 15.22
CA GLN A 92 -9.93 3.06 16.56
C GLN A 92 -8.58 2.56 17.11
N SER A 93 -7.60 2.16 16.28
CA SER A 93 -6.34 1.59 16.74
C SER A 93 -5.17 2.57 16.77
N LEU A 94 -5.31 3.75 16.22
CA LEU A 94 -4.41 4.89 16.47
C LEU A 94 -4.33 5.22 17.97
N LEU A 95 -5.35 4.80 18.72
CA LEU A 95 -5.37 4.89 20.16
C LEU A 95 -4.73 3.69 20.88
N LYS A 96 -4.47 2.55 20.23
CA LYS A 96 -4.05 1.32 20.95
C LYS A 96 -2.97 0.41 20.38
N LYS A 97 -2.50 0.49 19.11
CA LYS A 97 -1.43 -0.43 18.61
C LYS A 97 -0.63 0.13 17.41
N MET A 98 0.61 -0.37 17.21
CA MET A 98 1.42 -0.12 16.03
C MET A 98 0.61 -0.38 14.75
N VAL A 99 0.53 0.62 13.89
CA VAL A 99 -0.19 0.51 12.62
C VAL A 99 0.75 -0.02 11.56
N SER A 100 0.55 -1.25 11.13
CA SER A 100 1.14 -1.78 9.91
C SER A 100 0.23 -1.43 8.74
N LEU A 101 0.71 -0.63 7.82
CA LEU A 101 0.05 -0.32 6.56
C LEU A 101 0.66 -1.19 5.47
N ILE A 102 -0.17 -1.91 4.75
CA ILE A 102 0.28 -2.79 3.68
C ILE A 102 0.06 -2.09 2.35
N LEU A 103 1.14 -1.77 1.67
CA LEU A 103 1.18 -1.43 0.26
C LEU A 103 1.89 -2.57 -0.45
N TYR A 104 1.45 -2.91 -1.66
CA TYR A 104 2.11 -3.93 -2.47
C TYR A 104 3.14 -3.30 -3.41
N GLN A 105 4.26 -3.95 -3.53
CA GLN A 105 5.32 -3.60 -4.46
C GLN A 105 5.35 -4.55 -5.65
#